data_e819dbf81fea4b3e2c9a5ca59bd68caa
#
_entry.id   e819dbf81fea4b3e2c9a5ca59bd68caa
#
_cell.length_a   1.000
_cell.length_b   1.000
_cell.length_c   1.000
_cell.angle_alpha   90.00
_cell.angle_beta   90.00
_cell.angle_gamma   90.00
#
_symmetry.space_group_name_H-M   'P 1'
#
loop_
_entity.id
_entity.type
_entity.pdbx_description
1 polymer ?
#
loop_
_entity_poly.entity_id
_entity_poly.type
_entity_poly.pdbx_seq_one_letter_code
_entity_poly.pdbx_strand_id
1 'polypeptide(L)'
;MLTRDGAGRILRARWPPLVALTATLAYAVVVIGFGLDFRPLHNDEGVTLGVASRASAIDVLRVAVEHRHGPPLHYLLVHASLAWRYDILGLRLPSAVLGIVAVAVSYGFGRELVGRGGGAIVAVVTASSPITIHLGQFARGYTAMIAAAYASAWLMLVLIRTGKARWVGPYAVTALLLVSAHPFGLFALFSELVLMAIFAAVRLRHGLRGQRRLAAAVVAALVLGGLALLLLRHLYSPLQGKYGVGSGTSVIKLGSARFWERFGDAASGSTHAGFGVALAVATVLGVAALAVRNRRAAIFAAVWLVLPLVLLSVLTASSRDFAPERHLSFLLPGYAVAMAGFALELRARAGARFGGLVAAAAVAVLLAPGWVADHNELSDFNADLRDASLYMADRFGPDDVLATTSGTLSQAEDPRLVGAYAVLAAPSSSPLASWQHAGPVRGCKLVRRIGQRRAPVGTVWLVMSVPDPRPVAQSLRTAGADVRGFGTFLVASAIPRQPTVISALLTAHYLFHTAVEADPSAYDVRRMVRLYRHAAAVDASGECSR
;
A
#
# COMPACT_ATOMS: atom_id res chain seq x y z
N MET A 1 49.45 -17.64 17.03
CA MET A 1 49.97 -16.31 16.63
C MET A 1 49.37 -15.94 15.27
N LEU A 2 48.36 -15.11 15.21
CA LEU A 2 47.83 -14.56 13.98
C LEU A 2 48.77 -13.42 13.56
N THR A 3 49.45 -13.57 12.45
CA THR A 3 50.32 -12.55 11.90
C THR A 3 49.52 -11.28 11.62
N ARG A 4 50.09 -10.09 11.85
CA ARG A 4 49.48 -8.77 11.60
C ARG A 4 48.88 -8.65 10.18
N ASP A 5 49.46 -9.34 9.22
CA ASP A 5 48.98 -9.39 7.81
C ASP A 5 47.68 -10.16 7.62
N GLY A 6 47.38 -11.14 8.47
CA GLY A 6 46.12 -11.88 8.43
C GLY A 6 44.93 -11.03 8.93
N ALA A 7 45.14 -10.24 9.97
CA ALA A 7 44.11 -9.34 10.52
C ALA A 7 43.78 -8.20 9.53
N GLY A 8 44.77 -7.64 8.84
CA GLY A 8 44.56 -6.61 7.80
C GLY A 8 43.79 -7.12 6.58
N ARG A 9 44.01 -8.38 6.16
CA ARG A 9 43.26 -9.02 5.06
C ARG A 9 41.81 -9.33 5.45
N ILE A 10 41.58 -9.78 6.67
CA ILE A 10 40.22 -10.05 7.19
C ILE A 10 39.42 -8.74 7.33
N LEU A 11 40.04 -7.66 7.76
CA LEU A 11 39.41 -6.36 7.82
C LEU A 11 39.08 -5.82 6.41
N ARG A 12 40.05 -5.78 5.49
CA ARG A 12 39.84 -5.32 4.08
C ARG A 12 38.74 -6.12 3.34
N ALA A 13 38.51 -7.39 3.66
CA ALA A 13 37.46 -8.21 3.06
C ALA A 13 36.05 -7.96 3.65
N ARG A 14 35.93 -7.25 4.77
CA ARG A 14 34.65 -6.98 5.46
C ARG A 14 34.03 -5.62 5.11
N TRP A 15 34.85 -4.62 4.81
CA TRP A 15 34.42 -3.23 4.61
C TRP A 15 33.56 -2.96 3.38
N PRO A 16 33.85 -3.50 2.17
CA PRO A 16 33.08 -3.19 0.98
C PRO A 16 31.58 -3.49 1.10
N PRO A 17 31.13 -4.65 1.68
CA PRO A 17 29.69 -4.93 1.80
C PRO A 17 28.98 -4.06 2.84
N LEU A 18 29.68 -3.63 3.90
CA LEU A 18 29.13 -2.74 4.92
C LEU A 18 29.00 -1.32 4.38
N VAL A 19 30.02 -0.83 3.66
CA VAL A 19 29.96 0.49 2.99
C VAL A 19 28.81 0.50 1.97
N ALA A 20 28.68 -0.57 1.17
CA ALA A 20 27.57 -0.70 0.22
C ALA A 20 26.19 -0.67 0.94
N LEU A 21 26.05 -1.39 2.06
CA LEU A 21 24.82 -1.37 2.85
C LEU A 21 24.54 0.02 3.43
N THR A 22 25.53 0.68 4.01
CA THR A 22 25.37 2.04 4.55
C THR A 22 24.95 3.03 3.47
N ALA A 23 25.61 2.99 2.30
CA ALA A 23 25.25 3.82 1.16
C ALA A 23 23.82 3.53 0.66
N THR A 24 23.43 2.23 0.62
CA THR A 24 22.08 1.82 0.22
C THR A 24 21.02 2.30 1.23
N LEU A 25 21.32 2.25 2.52
CA LEU A 25 20.41 2.76 3.54
C LEU A 25 20.30 4.28 3.48
N ALA A 26 21.40 4.99 3.30
CA ALA A 26 21.38 6.44 3.13
C ALA A 26 20.56 6.84 1.88
N TYR A 27 20.74 6.11 0.79
CA TYR A 27 19.94 6.26 -0.41
C TYR A 27 18.45 6.01 -0.13
N ALA A 28 18.09 4.91 0.55
CA ALA A 28 16.70 4.60 0.89
C ALA A 28 16.06 5.71 1.76
N VAL A 29 16.81 6.26 2.74
CA VAL A 29 16.36 7.40 3.55
C VAL A 29 16.05 8.61 2.68
N VAL A 30 16.91 8.91 1.72
CA VAL A 30 16.71 10.06 0.82
C VAL A 30 15.50 9.84 -0.08
N VAL A 31 15.41 8.70 -0.79
CA VAL A 31 14.35 8.50 -1.80
C VAL A 31 12.98 8.26 -1.18
N ILE A 32 12.90 7.57 -0.04
CA ILE A 32 11.63 7.38 0.69
C ILE A 32 11.25 8.66 1.43
N GLY A 33 12.21 9.40 1.98
CA GLY A 33 11.96 10.64 2.69
C GLY A 33 11.56 11.81 1.77
N PHE A 34 12.03 11.79 0.51
CA PHE A 34 11.71 12.84 -0.44
C PHE A 34 10.22 12.79 -0.83
N GLY A 35 9.53 13.89 -0.62
CA GLY A 35 8.11 14.00 -0.96
C GLY A 35 7.14 13.41 0.08
N LEU A 36 7.65 13.00 1.24
CA LEU A 36 6.84 12.36 2.27
C LEU A 36 5.73 13.28 2.82
N ASP A 37 5.96 14.57 2.88
CA ASP A 37 5.06 15.59 3.43
C ASP A 37 4.24 16.34 2.36
N PHE A 38 4.72 16.40 1.12
CA PHE A 38 4.04 17.15 0.05
C PHE A 38 3.36 16.27 -1.01
N ARG A 39 3.67 14.98 -1.09
CA ARG A 39 2.96 14.05 -1.98
C ARG A 39 1.47 14.03 -1.62
N PRO A 40 0.57 14.13 -2.62
CA PRO A 40 -0.87 14.11 -2.39
C PRO A 40 -1.34 12.89 -1.60
N LEU A 41 -2.37 13.06 -0.76
CA LEU A 41 -2.97 11.96 -0.01
C LEU A 41 -3.82 11.08 -0.94
N HIS A 42 -3.73 9.77 -0.73
CA HIS A 42 -4.59 8.80 -1.36
C HIS A 42 -5.81 8.50 -0.46
N ASN A 43 -6.93 8.06 -1.04
CA ASN A 43 -8.13 7.66 -0.30
C ASN A 43 -7.88 6.68 0.84
N ASP A 44 -7.03 5.71 0.59
CA ASP A 44 -6.66 4.72 1.60
C ASP A 44 -5.95 5.36 2.79
N GLU A 45 -5.23 6.47 2.59
CA GLU A 45 -4.58 7.23 3.67
C GLU A 45 -5.62 8.01 4.48
N GLY A 46 -6.67 8.52 3.85
CA GLY A 46 -7.84 9.09 4.53
C GLY A 46 -8.53 8.06 5.44
N VAL A 47 -8.66 6.80 4.96
CA VAL A 47 -9.17 5.69 5.80
C VAL A 47 -8.22 5.43 6.97
N THR A 48 -6.92 5.39 6.71
CA THR A 48 -5.91 5.15 7.74
C THR A 48 -5.96 6.23 8.81
N LEU A 49 -6.01 7.50 8.41
CA LEU A 49 -6.17 8.61 9.35
C LEU A 49 -7.46 8.47 10.18
N GLY A 50 -8.60 8.21 9.53
CA GLY A 50 -9.89 8.07 10.20
C GLY A 50 -9.94 6.94 11.23
N VAL A 51 -9.16 5.88 11.05
CA VAL A 51 -9.00 4.80 12.03
C VAL A 51 -7.97 5.16 13.10
N ALA A 52 -6.80 5.65 12.69
CA ALA A 52 -5.67 5.89 13.60
C ALA A 52 -5.85 7.10 14.51
N SER A 53 -6.69 8.09 14.15
CA SER A 53 -6.95 9.29 14.95
C SER A 53 -7.97 9.09 16.07
N ARG A 54 -8.30 7.86 16.45
CA ARG A 54 -9.19 7.56 17.59
C ARG A 54 -8.53 7.92 18.91
N ALA A 55 -9.36 8.12 19.95
CA ALA A 55 -8.91 8.61 21.26
C ALA A 55 -7.91 7.68 21.97
N SER A 56 -8.00 6.36 21.72
CA SER A 56 -7.12 5.38 22.33
C SER A 56 -6.72 4.26 21.37
N ALA A 57 -5.60 3.58 21.66
CA ALA A 57 -5.18 2.39 20.92
C ALA A 57 -6.22 1.26 20.94
N ILE A 58 -7.02 1.16 22.02
CA ILE A 58 -8.13 0.19 22.14
C ILE A 58 -9.23 0.54 21.16
N ASP A 59 -9.58 1.83 21.02
CA ASP A 59 -10.59 2.27 20.05
C ASP A 59 -10.11 2.08 18.61
N VAL A 60 -8.82 2.31 18.34
CA VAL A 60 -8.19 2.00 17.05
C VAL A 60 -8.35 0.51 16.74
N LEU A 61 -8.01 -0.34 17.69
CA LEU A 61 -8.12 -1.80 17.55
C LEU A 61 -9.58 -2.22 17.30
N ARG A 62 -10.51 -1.70 18.12
CA ARG A 62 -11.95 -1.98 17.99
C ARG A 62 -12.47 -1.58 16.60
N VAL A 63 -12.20 -0.34 16.17
CA VAL A 63 -12.65 0.17 14.86
C VAL A 63 -12.05 -0.62 13.70
N ALA A 64 -10.75 -0.98 13.77
CA ALA A 64 -10.09 -1.78 12.74
C ALA A 64 -10.74 -3.16 12.58
N VAL A 65 -11.11 -3.81 13.69
CA VAL A 65 -11.71 -5.14 13.70
C VAL A 65 -13.21 -5.09 13.36
N GLU A 66 -14.00 -4.26 14.05
CA GLU A 66 -15.47 -4.21 13.90
C GLU A 66 -15.89 -3.70 12.52
N HIS A 67 -15.21 -2.68 12.01
CA HIS A 67 -15.50 -2.10 10.70
C HIS A 67 -14.70 -2.76 9.56
N ARG A 68 -13.91 -3.78 9.88
CA ARG A 68 -13.19 -4.61 8.90
C ARG A 68 -12.27 -3.80 7.98
N HIS A 69 -11.60 -2.80 8.53
CA HIS A 69 -10.65 -1.98 7.78
C HIS A 69 -9.33 -2.70 7.46
N GLY A 70 -9.14 -3.90 7.97
CA GLY A 70 -7.94 -4.73 7.79
C GLY A 70 -7.13 -4.94 9.07
N PRO A 71 -5.93 -5.50 8.95
CA PRO A 71 -5.09 -5.81 10.09
C PRO A 71 -4.73 -4.58 10.93
N PRO A 72 -4.78 -4.66 12.27
CA PRO A 72 -4.67 -3.50 13.14
C PRO A 72 -3.25 -2.96 13.30
N LEU A 73 -2.20 -3.75 13.00
CA LEU A 73 -0.81 -3.38 13.29
C LEU A 73 -0.44 -2.00 12.72
N HIS A 74 -0.73 -1.78 11.46
CA HIS A 74 -0.38 -0.51 10.81
C HIS A 74 -1.12 0.68 11.42
N TYR A 75 -2.41 0.54 11.71
CA TYR A 75 -3.21 1.60 12.34
C TYR A 75 -2.69 1.97 13.74
N LEU A 76 -2.24 0.99 14.51
CA LEU A 76 -1.63 1.22 15.84
C LEU A 76 -0.29 1.95 15.72
N LEU A 77 0.53 1.61 14.74
CA LEU A 77 1.79 2.31 14.49
C LEU A 77 1.54 3.76 14.05
N VAL A 78 0.56 3.99 13.18
CA VAL A 78 0.16 5.34 12.77
C VAL A 78 -0.44 6.11 13.94
N HIS A 79 -1.26 5.50 14.78
CA HIS A 79 -1.80 6.12 16.00
C HIS A 79 -0.68 6.64 16.91
N ALA A 80 0.31 5.80 17.18
CA ALA A 80 1.47 6.19 17.98
C ALA A 80 2.29 7.32 17.32
N SER A 81 2.43 7.30 16.01
CA SER A 81 3.12 8.35 15.25
C SER A 81 2.37 9.68 15.28
N LEU A 82 1.04 9.64 15.10
CA LEU A 82 0.17 10.84 15.16
C LEU A 82 0.12 11.44 16.57
N ALA A 83 0.27 10.64 17.62
CA ALA A 83 0.39 11.14 18.99
C ALA A 83 1.66 11.99 19.20
N TRP A 84 2.71 11.70 18.44
CA TRP A 84 3.95 12.48 18.45
C TRP A 84 3.90 13.67 17.47
N ARG A 85 3.36 13.45 16.27
CA ARG A 85 3.29 14.47 15.22
C ARG A 85 2.01 14.33 14.40
N TYR A 86 1.07 15.22 14.62
CA TYR A 86 -0.24 15.16 13.99
C TYR A 86 -0.29 15.94 12.67
N ASP A 87 0.39 15.42 11.64
CA ASP A 87 0.42 15.97 10.28
C ASP A 87 0.62 14.84 9.24
N ILE A 88 0.80 15.22 7.96
CA ILE A 88 1.03 14.28 6.85
C ILE A 88 2.29 13.46 7.08
N LEU A 89 3.34 14.06 7.62
CA LEU A 89 4.58 13.35 7.94
C LEU A 89 4.35 12.29 9.02
N GLY A 90 3.67 12.65 10.11
CA GLY A 90 3.30 11.71 11.17
C GLY A 90 2.43 10.56 10.66
N LEU A 91 1.51 10.83 9.72
CA LEU A 91 0.69 9.80 9.08
C LEU A 91 1.54 8.76 8.32
N ARG A 92 2.58 9.19 7.60
CA ARG A 92 3.40 8.36 6.69
C ARG A 92 4.67 7.79 7.33
N LEU A 93 5.15 8.39 8.43
CA LEU A 93 6.40 8.02 9.09
C LEU A 93 6.54 6.52 9.38
N PRO A 94 5.52 5.79 9.90
CA PRO A 94 5.63 4.35 10.11
C PRO A 94 5.93 3.57 8.84
N SER A 95 5.30 3.93 7.73
CA SER A 95 5.56 3.28 6.43
C SER A 95 6.97 3.55 5.93
N ALA A 96 7.45 4.78 6.05
CA ALA A 96 8.80 5.17 5.65
C ALA A 96 9.88 4.43 6.46
N VAL A 97 9.74 4.42 7.77
CA VAL A 97 10.68 3.71 8.66
C VAL A 97 10.71 2.21 8.35
N LEU A 98 9.54 1.59 8.18
CA LEU A 98 9.46 0.16 7.86
C LEU A 98 9.97 -0.16 6.45
N GLY A 99 9.86 0.76 5.49
CA GLY A 99 10.51 0.65 4.18
C GLY A 99 12.04 0.60 4.30
N ILE A 100 12.63 1.49 5.13
CA ILE A 100 14.08 1.50 5.40
C ILE A 100 14.50 0.23 6.16
N VAL A 101 13.71 -0.22 7.14
CA VAL A 101 13.94 -1.49 7.85
C VAL A 101 13.90 -2.68 6.88
N ALA A 102 12.98 -2.69 5.91
CA ALA A 102 12.92 -3.73 4.89
C ALA A 102 14.23 -3.81 4.09
N VAL A 103 14.83 -2.67 3.72
CA VAL A 103 16.14 -2.61 3.05
C VAL A 103 17.25 -3.20 3.93
N ALA A 104 17.29 -2.84 5.22
CA ALA A 104 18.30 -3.37 6.14
C ALA A 104 18.19 -4.88 6.31
N VAL A 105 16.97 -5.38 6.52
CA VAL A 105 16.68 -6.81 6.72
C VAL A 105 16.93 -7.61 5.44
N SER A 106 16.63 -7.04 4.27
CA SER A 106 16.84 -7.68 2.97
C SER A 106 18.31 -8.00 2.70
N TYR A 107 19.25 -7.19 3.22
CA TYR A 107 20.68 -7.51 3.19
C TYR A 107 20.99 -8.80 3.96
N GLY A 108 20.48 -8.91 5.21
CA GLY A 108 20.67 -10.10 6.05
C GLY A 108 20.11 -11.37 5.40
N PHE A 109 18.92 -11.26 4.87
CA PHE A 109 18.24 -12.30 4.12
C PHE A 109 19.02 -12.72 2.86
N GLY A 110 19.38 -11.76 1.99
CA GLY A 110 20.14 -12.02 0.77
C GLY A 110 21.53 -12.59 1.06
N ARG A 111 22.20 -12.12 2.11
CA ARG A 111 23.48 -12.67 2.56
C ARG A 111 23.37 -14.14 2.98
N GLU A 112 22.28 -14.52 3.65
CA GLU A 112 22.05 -15.92 4.07
C GLU A 112 21.83 -16.84 2.87
N LEU A 113 21.20 -16.33 1.81
CA LEU A 113 20.78 -17.13 0.66
C LEU A 113 21.80 -17.13 -0.50
N VAL A 114 22.36 -15.97 -0.83
CA VAL A 114 23.25 -15.76 -2.00
C VAL A 114 24.64 -15.20 -1.63
N GLY A 115 24.97 -15.15 -0.33
CA GLY A 115 26.27 -14.67 0.15
C GLY A 115 26.34 -13.13 0.26
N ARG A 116 27.49 -12.61 0.73
CA ARG A 116 27.65 -11.18 1.07
C ARG A 116 27.41 -10.22 -0.10
N GLY A 117 27.99 -10.54 -1.28
CA GLY A 117 27.81 -9.72 -2.47
C GLY A 117 26.37 -9.76 -2.98
N GLY A 118 25.76 -10.95 -2.99
CA GLY A 118 24.36 -11.12 -3.33
C GLY A 118 23.42 -10.38 -2.35
N GLY A 119 23.75 -10.39 -1.06
CA GLY A 119 23.01 -9.62 -0.05
C GLY A 119 23.01 -8.12 -0.31
N ALA A 120 24.16 -7.56 -0.71
CA ALA A 120 24.24 -6.15 -1.10
C ALA A 120 23.35 -5.85 -2.32
N ILE A 121 23.34 -6.73 -3.33
CA ILE A 121 22.49 -6.57 -4.52
C ILE A 121 21.02 -6.66 -4.13
N VAL A 122 20.62 -7.62 -3.28
CA VAL A 122 19.24 -7.74 -2.79
C VAL A 122 18.80 -6.45 -2.07
N ALA A 123 19.68 -5.87 -1.22
CA ALA A 123 19.38 -4.61 -0.54
C ALA A 123 19.23 -3.43 -1.53
N VAL A 124 20.12 -3.33 -2.53
CA VAL A 124 20.04 -2.30 -3.58
C VAL A 124 18.75 -2.45 -4.38
N VAL A 125 18.41 -3.66 -4.83
CA VAL A 125 17.15 -3.91 -5.56
C VAL A 125 15.94 -3.53 -4.70
N THR A 126 15.94 -3.89 -3.41
CA THR A 126 14.86 -3.52 -2.50
C THR A 126 14.75 -2.01 -2.34
N ALA A 127 15.87 -1.31 -2.13
CA ALA A 127 15.90 0.14 -1.93
C ALA A 127 15.50 0.93 -3.18
N SER A 128 15.89 0.42 -4.35
CA SER A 128 15.65 1.07 -5.66
C SER A 128 14.33 0.61 -6.30
N SER A 129 13.64 -0.35 -5.70
CA SER A 129 12.36 -0.82 -6.23
C SER A 129 11.32 0.30 -6.11
N PRO A 130 10.69 0.72 -7.24
CA PRO A 130 9.64 1.74 -7.22
C PRO A 130 8.52 1.42 -6.24
N ILE A 131 8.14 0.14 -6.14
CA ILE A 131 7.11 -0.30 -5.19
C ILE A 131 7.54 -0.09 -3.72
N THR A 132 8.82 -0.23 -3.38
CA THR A 132 9.33 0.05 -2.02
C THR A 132 9.28 1.53 -1.72
N ILE A 133 9.69 2.37 -2.68
CA ILE A 133 9.71 3.84 -2.55
C ILE A 133 8.29 4.35 -2.41
N HIS A 134 7.42 4.00 -3.37
CA HIS A 134 6.00 4.39 -3.35
C HIS A 134 5.28 3.96 -2.07
N LEU A 135 5.40 2.69 -1.68
CA LEU A 135 4.75 2.18 -0.48
C LEU A 135 5.39 2.71 0.82
N GLY A 136 6.65 3.13 0.80
CA GLY A 136 7.29 3.85 1.90
C GLY A 136 6.71 5.24 2.12
N GLN A 137 6.18 5.85 1.08
CA GLN A 137 5.51 7.15 1.11
C GLN A 137 3.98 7.07 1.23
N PHE A 138 3.46 5.87 1.47
CA PHE A 138 2.04 5.58 1.48
C PHE A 138 1.62 5.01 2.85
N ALA A 139 0.72 5.68 3.57
CA ALA A 139 0.34 5.31 4.93
C ALA A 139 -0.55 4.05 4.98
N ARG A 140 0.03 2.89 4.60
CA ARG A 140 -0.62 1.57 4.61
C ARG A 140 0.37 0.47 5.04
N GLY A 141 -0.13 -0.67 5.47
CA GLY A 141 0.65 -1.78 6.02
C GLY A 141 1.58 -2.53 5.06
N TYR A 142 1.78 -2.06 3.83
CA TYR A 142 2.56 -2.78 2.82
C TYR A 142 4.05 -2.87 3.15
N THR A 143 4.66 -1.77 3.60
CA THR A 143 6.08 -1.79 4.00
C THR A 143 6.33 -2.63 5.24
N ALA A 144 5.37 -2.66 6.18
CA ALA A 144 5.38 -3.58 7.30
C ALA A 144 5.36 -5.04 6.83
N MET A 145 4.51 -5.36 5.83
CA MET A 145 4.45 -6.68 5.21
C MET A 145 5.76 -7.03 4.51
N ILE A 146 6.35 -6.12 3.73
CA ILE A 146 7.64 -6.35 3.05
C ILE A 146 8.75 -6.60 4.07
N ALA A 147 8.87 -5.76 5.10
CA ALA A 147 9.88 -5.91 6.15
C ALA A 147 9.73 -7.24 6.90
N ALA A 148 8.49 -7.60 7.25
CA ALA A 148 8.19 -8.86 7.92
C ALA A 148 8.43 -10.07 7.02
N ALA A 149 8.14 -9.99 5.71
CA ALA A 149 8.42 -11.05 4.74
C ALA A 149 9.92 -11.33 4.61
N TYR A 150 10.75 -10.28 4.55
CA TYR A 150 12.21 -10.48 4.58
C TYR A 150 12.70 -11.04 5.91
N ALA A 151 12.17 -10.55 7.03
CA ALA A 151 12.59 -10.97 8.36
C ALA A 151 12.21 -12.43 8.64
N SER A 152 10.97 -12.83 8.37
CA SER A 152 10.49 -14.19 8.59
C SER A 152 11.20 -15.18 7.66
N ALA A 153 11.35 -14.85 6.37
CA ALA A 153 12.12 -15.68 5.44
C ALA A 153 13.59 -15.83 5.87
N TRP A 154 14.22 -14.75 6.35
CA TRP A 154 15.59 -14.83 6.88
C TRP A 154 15.68 -15.73 8.10
N LEU A 155 14.80 -15.54 9.08
CA LEU A 155 14.79 -16.35 10.31
C LEU A 155 14.44 -17.82 10.03
N MET A 156 13.54 -18.10 9.08
CA MET A 156 13.29 -19.44 8.56
C MET A 156 14.58 -20.09 8.03
N LEU A 157 15.32 -19.38 7.19
CA LEU A 157 16.59 -19.89 6.64
C LEU A 157 17.64 -20.14 7.71
N VAL A 158 17.73 -19.25 8.72
CA VAL A 158 18.62 -19.41 9.88
C VAL A 158 18.19 -20.59 10.74
N LEU A 159 16.88 -20.74 10.99
CA LEU A 159 16.32 -21.91 11.73
C LEU A 159 16.69 -23.21 11.04
N ILE A 160 16.44 -23.32 9.73
CA ILE A 160 16.76 -24.50 8.95
C ILE A 160 18.27 -24.76 8.96
N ARG A 161 19.10 -23.73 8.76
CA ARG A 161 20.58 -23.88 8.74
C ARG A 161 21.14 -24.33 10.08
N THR A 162 20.63 -23.78 11.19
CA THR A 162 21.20 -24.02 12.51
C THR A 162 20.55 -25.18 13.26
N GLY A 163 19.28 -25.47 13.01
CA GLY A 163 18.46 -26.43 13.75
C GLY A 163 18.27 -26.06 15.23
N LYS A 164 18.47 -24.78 15.60
CA LYS A 164 18.40 -24.33 17.00
C LYS A 164 17.00 -23.81 17.34
N ALA A 165 16.35 -24.41 18.32
CA ALA A 165 14.99 -24.05 18.75
C ALA A 165 14.83 -22.58 19.16
N ARG A 166 15.91 -21.91 19.61
CA ARG A 166 15.89 -20.47 19.94
C ARG A 166 15.43 -19.57 18.80
N TRP A 167 15.47 -20.03 17.55
CA TRP A 167 15.03 -19.28 16.38
C TRP A 167 13.54 -19.46 16.05
N VAL A 168 12.86 -20.43 16.71
CA VAL A 168 11.41 -20.66 16.49
C VAL A 168 10.59 -19.46 16.95
N GLY A 169 10.87 -18.94 18.15
CA GLY A 169 10.16 -17.77 18.68
C GLY A 169 10.30 -16.53 17.79
N PRO A 170 11.52 -16.07 17.47
CA PRO A 170 11.71 -14.94 16.54
C PRO A 170 11.04 -15.16 15.17
N TYR A 171 11.12 -16.37 14.60
CA TYR A 171 10.41 -16.69 13.35
C TYR A 171 8.89 -16.56 13.53
N ALA A 172 8.32 -17.15 14.58
CA ALA A 172 6.89 -17.09 14.83
C ALA A 172 6.39 -15.64 15.03
N VAL A 173 7.15 -14.81 15.73
CA VAL A 173 6.82 -13.38 15.90
C VAL A 173 6.83 -12.65 14.56
N THR A 174 7.87 -12.85 13.74
CA THR A 174 7.93 -12.16 12.42
C THR A 174 6.89 -12.69 11.44
N ALA A 175 6.57 -13.98 11.48
CA ALA A 175 5.47 -14.56 10.72
C ALA A 175 4.10 -14.00 11.16
N LEU A 176 3.90 -13.81 12.47
CA LEU A 176 2.69 -13.14 12.99
C LEU A 176 2.63 -11.68 12.56
N LEU A 177 3.74 -10.94 12.62
CA LEU A 177 3.82 -9.56 12.14
C LEU A 177 3.50 -9.48 10.63
N LEU A 178 4.01 -10.42 9.83
CA LEU A 178 3.75 -10.51 8.39
C LEU A 178 2.25 -10.53 8.07
N VAL A 179 1.51 -11.41 8.72
CA VAL A 179 0.07 -11.56 8.49
C VAL A 179 -0.76 -10.46 9.19
N SER A 180 -0.26 -9.91 10.31
CA SER A 180 -0.89 -8.78 11.00
C SER A 180 -0.65 -7.43 10.31
N ALA A 181 0.31 -7.36 9.37
CA ALA A 181 0.57 -6.16 8.58
C ALA A 181 -0.41 -6.04 7.41
N HIS A 182 -0.67 -7.14 6.69
CA HIS A 182 -1.56 -7.14 5.53
C HIS A 182 -2.09 -8.56 5.24
N PRO A 183 -3.37 -8.72 4.78
CA PRO A 183 -3.95 -10.04 4.49
C PRO A 183 -3.14 -10.86 3.48
N PHE A 184 -2.50 -10.20 2.50
CA PHE A 184 -1.66 -10.86 1.51
C PHE A 184 -0.36 -11.45 2.10
N GLY A 185 0.01 -11.10 3.32
CA GLY A 185 1.07 -11.76 4.08
C GLY A 185 0.82 -13.26 4.29
N LEU A 186 -0.44 -13.72 4.20
CA LEU A 186 -0.80 -15.14 4.22
C LEU A 186 -0.18 -15.92 3.06
N PHE A 187 -0.11 -15.34 1.88
CA PHE A 187 0.48 -16.00 0.70
C PHE A 187 2.00 -16.13 0.85
N ALA A 188 2.65 -15.11 1.42
CA ALA A 188 4.08 -15.18 1.74
C ALA A 188 4.34 -16.24 2.81
N LEU A 189 3.56 -16.27 3.90
CA LEU A 189 3.67 -17.29 4.94
C LEU A 189 3.46 -18.69 4.38
N PHE A 190 2.48 -18.90 3.51
CA PHE A 190 2.27 -20.21 2.88
C PHE A 190 3.49 -20.63 2.06
N SER A 191 4.09 -19.71 1.30
CA SER A 191 5.33 -19.97 0.55
C SER A 191 6.49 -20.33 1.48
N GLU A 192 6.61 -19.66 2.64
CA GLU A 192 7.60 -20.00 3.66
C GLU A 192 7.42 -21.41 4.22
N LEU A 193 6.18 -21.80 4.53
CA LEU A 193 5.89 -23.14 5.06
C LEU A 193 6.25 -24.24 4.04
N VAL A 194 5.94 -24.02 2.75
CA VAL A 194 6.34 -24.94 1.68
C VAL A 194 7.87 -24.99 1.54
N LEU A 195 8.54 -23.85 1.53
CA LEU A 195 10.00 -23.77 1.47
C LEU A 195 10.67 -24.41 2.70
N MET A 196 10.10 -24.22 3.88
CA MET A 196 10.56 -24.85 5.12
C MET A 196 10.48 -26.36 5.02
N ALA A 197 9.37 -26.90 4.52
CA ALA A 197 9.20 -28.33 4.32
C ALA A 197 10.22 -28.88 3.30
N ILE A 198 10.41 -28.22 2.15
CA ILE A 198 11.38 -28.62 1.12
C ILE A 198 12.80 -28.62 1.69
N PHE A 199 13.24 -27.52 2.29
CA PHE A 199 14.61 -27.39 2.79
C PHE A 199 14.90 -28.29 4.00
N ALA A 200 13.90 -28.48 4.89
CA ALA A 200 14.02 -29.43 6.00
C ALA A 200 14.13 -30.86 5.49
N ALA A 201 13.30 -31.26 4.52
CA ALA A 201 13.36 -32.60 3.92
C ALA A 201 14.74 -32.89 3.27
N VAL A 202 15.25 -31.93 2.50
CA VAL A 202 16.60 -32.04 1.91
C VAL A 202 17.66 -32.21 3.00
N ARG A 203 17.61 -31.41 4.04
CA ARG A 203 18.57 -31.48 5.16
C ARG A 203 18.49 -32.79 5.93
N LEU A 204 17.27 -33.28 6.21
CA LEU A 204 17.05 -34.55 6.93
C LEU A 204 17.59 -35.76 6.14
N ARG A 205 17.47 -35.76 4.80
CA ARG A 205 18.02 -36.82 3.93
C ARG A 205 19.56 -36.93 4.00
N HIS A 206 20.26 -35.84 4.29
CA HIS A 206 21.72 -35.82 4.36
C HIS A 206 22.31 -36.27 5.72
N GLY A 207 21.50 -36.83 6.63
CA GLY A 207 21.97 -37.54 7.82
C GLY A 207 22.71 -36.69 8.86
N LEU A 208 22.48 -35.37 8.90
CA LEU A 208 23.20 -34.46 9.78
C LEU A 208 22.79 -34.62 11.26
N ARG A 209 23.81 -34.62 12.17
CA ARG A 209 23.58 -34.64 13.62
C ARG A 209 22.61 -33.52 14.05
N GLY A 210 21.62 -33.88 14.89
CA GLY A 210 20.61 -32.93 15.37
C GLY A 210 19.27 -32.96 14.63
N GLN A 211 19.02 -33.96 13.77
CA GLN A 211 17.78 -34.13 12.99
C GLN A 211 16.50 -34.02 13.84
N ARG A 212 16.45 -34.64 15.02
CA ARG A 212 15.29 -34.62 15.92
C ARG A 212 14.94 -33.18 16.37
N ARG A 213 15.96 -32.38 16.70
CA ARG A 213 15.76 -30.96 17.11
C ARG A 213 15.28 -30.11 15.94
N LEU A 214 15.84 -30.32 14.75
CA LEU A 214 15.39 -29.63 13.53
C LEU A 214 13.93 -30.01 13.20
N ALA A 215 13.61 -31.31 13.21
CA ALA A 215 12.26 -31.79 12.94
C ALA A 215 11.26 -31.20 13.95
N ALA A 216 11.58 -31.22 15.26
CA ALA A 216 10.74 -30.62 16.30
C ALA A 216 10.55 -29.10 16.10
N ALA A 217 11.63 -28.37 15.75
CA ALA A 217 11.58 -26.94 15.51
C ALA A 217 10.73 -26.60 14.25
N VAL A 218 10.86 -27.40 13.19
CA VAL A 218 10.05 -27.24 11.96
C VAL A 218 8.59 -27.56 12.24
N VAL A 219 8.30 -28.67 12.94
CA VAL A 219 6.93 -29.01 13.33
C VAL A 219 6.31 -27.91 14.19
N ALA A 220 7.04 -27.40 15.19
CA ALA A 220 6.57 -26.28 16.02
C ALA A 220 6.27 -25.02 15.19
N ALA A 221 7.14 -24.68 14.24
CA ALA A 221 6.94 -23.54 13.34
C ALA A 221 5.73 -23.75 12.40
N LEU A 222 5.54 -24.95 11.86
CA LEU A 222 4.38 -25.32 11.04
C LEU A 222 3.07 -25.27 11.86
N VAL A 223 3.09 -25.76 13.09
CA VAL A 223 1.93 -25.70 14.00
C VAL A 223 1.58 -24.27 14.36
N LEU A 224 2.58 -23.45 14.74
CA LEU A 224 2.37 -22.04 15.07
C LEU A 224 1.90 -21.25 13.84
N GLY A 225 2.47 -21.51 12.65
CA GLY A 225 2.01 -20.93 11.40
C GLY A 225 0.57 -21.35 11.05
N GLY A 226 0.25 -22.62 11.22
CA GLY A 226 -1.10 -23.14 11.04
C GLY A 226 -2.12 -22.54 12.02
N LEU A 227 -1.76 -22.41 13.29
CA LEU A 227 -2.58 -21.72 14.30
C LEU A 227 -2.77 -20.24 13.97
N ALA A 228 -1.71 -19.56 13.54
CA ALA A 228 -1.83 -18.17 13.06
C ALA A 228 -2.78 -18.06 11.87
N LEU A 229 -2.71 -18.98 10.90
CA LEU A 229 -3.63 -19.06 9.77
C LEU A 229 -5.08 -19.27 10.22
N LEU A 230 -5.32 -20.15 11.20
CA LEU A 230 -6.67 -20.43 11.73
C LEU A 230 -7.23 -19.22 12.51
N LEU A 231 -6.42 -18.60 13.38
CA LEU A 231 -6.81 -17.38 14.10
C LEU A 231 -7.15 -16.25 13.14
N LEU A 232 -6.34 -16.09 12.12
CA LEU A 232 -6.54 -15.04 11.11
C LEU A 232 -7.70 -15.34 10.18
N ARG A 233 -8.00 -16.61 9.90
CA ARG A 233 -9.24 -16.96 9.20
C ARG A 233 -10.47 -16.43 9.94
N HIS A 234 -10.50 -16.52 11.25
CA HIS A 234 -11.58 -15.94 12.06
C HIS A 234 -11.60 -14.41 12.03
N LEU A 235 -10.44 -13.76 12.05
CA LEU A 235 -10.33 -12.31 11.95
C LEU A 235 -10.63 -11.80 10.53
N TYR A 236 -10.33 -12.60 9.49
CA TYR A 236 -10.48 -12.22 8.07
C TYR A 236 -11.68 -12.85 7.37
N SER A 237 -12.31 -13.92 7.90
CA SER A 237 -13.48 -14.55 7.25
C SER A 237 -14.64 -13.57 7.02
N PRO A 238 -14.82 -12.55 7.87
CA PRO A 238 -15.77 -11.49 7.59
C PRO A 238 -15.37 -10.56 6.43
N LEU A 239 -14.12 -10.55 6.00
CA LEU A 239 -13.68 -9.73 4.87
C LEU A 239 -14.24 -10.24 3.53
N GLN A 240 -14.51 -11.53 3.42
CA GLN A 240 -15.06 -12.14 2.20
C GLN A 240 -16.47 -11.67 1.84
N GLY A 241 -17.25 -11.13 2.79
CA GLY A 241 -18.66 -10.75 2.58
C GLY A 241 -18.91 -9.25 2.37
N LYS A 242 -17.98 -8.35 2.72
CA LYS A 242 -18.20 -6.89 2.66
C LYS A 242 -17.31 -6.13 1.69
N TYR A 243 -16.12 -6.60 1.44
CA TYR A 243 -15.39 -6.28 0.24
C TYR A 243 -15.82 -7.27 -0.85
N GLY A 244 -17.12 -7.42 -1.03
CA GLY A 244 -17.67 -7.75 -2.31
C GLY A 244 -17.03 -6.73 -3.24
N VAL A 245 -15.97 -7.17 -3.82
CA VAL A 245 -15.18 -6.54 -4.82
C VAL A 245 -16.11 -6.38 -6.02
N GLY A 246 -17.00 -5.48 -5.90
CA GLY A 246 -18.01 -5.10 -6.87
C GLY A 246 -18.08 -3.59 -6.96
N SER A 247 -17.14 -2.89 -6.36
CA SER A 247 -17.03 -1.44 -6.47
C SER A 247 -16.00 -1.05 -7.53
N GLY A 248 -16.34 -1.29 -8.79
CA GLY A 248 -15.83 -0.50 -9.90
C GLY A 248 -14.34 -0.52 -10.26
N THR A 249 -13.46 -1.15 -9.48
CA THR A 249 -12.09 -1.37 -9.89
C THR A 249 -12.07 -2.55 -10.87
N SER A 250 -11.61 -2.29 -12.09
CA SER A 250 -11.52 -3.28 -13.16
C SER A 250 -10.68 -4.46 -12.72
N VAL A 251 -11.35 -5.56 -12.47
CA VAL A 251 -10.74 -6.83 -12.10
C VAL A 251 -9.99 -7.41 -13.28
N ILE A 252 -8.76 -7.78 -13.03
CA ILE A 252 -7.89 -8.30 -14.07
C ILE A 252 -7.69 -9.79 -13.80
N LYS A 253 -8.18 -10.62 -14.71
CA LYS A 253 -7.97 -12.07 -14.65
C LYS A 253 -6.50 -12.39 -14.86
N LEU A 254 -5.91 -13.26 -14.04
CA LEU A 254 -4.54 -13.73 -14.11
C LEU A 254 -4.12 -14.26 -15.50
N GLY A 255 -5.04 -14.79 -16.28
CA GLY A 255 -4.80 -15.22 -17.65
C GLY A 255 -4.90 -14.12 -18.71
N SER A 256 -5.17 -12.87 -18.33
CA SER A 256 -5.28 -11.77 -19.29
C SER A 256 -3.94 -11.08 -19.52
N ALA A 257 -3.68 -10.64 -20.77
CA ALA A 257 -2.51 -9.81 -21.09
C ALA A 257 -2.42 -8.59 -20.17
N ARG A 258 -3.56 -7.99 -19.83
CA ARG A 258 -3.68 -6.81 -18.96
C ARG A 258 -3.23 -7.09 -17.51
N PHE A 259 -3.33 -8.32 -17.01
CA PHE A 259 -2.77 -8.70 -15.71
C PHE A 259 -1.24 -8.66 -15.76
N TRP A 260 -0.65 -9.25 -16.78
CA TRP A 260 0.80 -9.31 -16.92
C TRP A 260 1.40 -7.93 -17.19
N GLU A 261 0.69 -7.10 -17.95
CA GLU A 261 1.02 -5.69 -18.14
C GLU A 261 1.09 -4.96 -16.80
N ARG A 262 0.03 -5.00 -16.00
CA ARG A 262 0.01 -4.36 -14.68
C ARG A 262 0.93 -5.00 -13.65
N PHE A 263 1.15 -6.30 -13.73
CA PHE A 263 2.17 -6.97 -12.90
C PHE A 263 3.57 -6.47 -13.27
N GLY A 264 3.83 -6.31 -14.56
CA GLY A 264 5.05 -5.70 -15.06
C GLY A 264 5.17 -4.24 -14.60
N ASP A 265 4.09 -3.47 -14.67
CA ASP A 265 4.02 -2.08 -14.20
C ASP A 265 4.30 -2.00 -12.70
N ALA A 266 3.68 -2.84 -11.89
CA ALA A 266 3.94 -2.89 -10.44
C ALA A 266 5.38 -3.30 -10.11
N ALA A 267 5.94 -4.24 -10.86
CA ALA A 267 7.32 -4.69 -10.66
C ALA A 267 8.35 -3.66 -11.15
N SER A 268 8.04 -2.95 -12.23
CA SER A 268 8.91 -1.93 -12.84
C SER A 268 8.65 -0.51 -12.33
N GLY A 269 7.48 -0.26 -11.76
CA GLY A 269 6.97 1.10 -11.50
C GLY A 269 6.78 1.92 -12.77
N SER A 270 6.69 1.27 -13.92
CA SER A 270 6.55 1.92 -15.23
C SER A 270 5.26 1.50 -15.91
N THR A 271 4.53 2.45 -16.47
CA THR A 271 3.36 2.22 -17.33
C THR A 271 3.73 1.72 -18.73
N HIS A 272 5.03 1.50 -19.01
CA HIS A 272 5.51 1.07 -20.32
C HIS A 272 5.68 -0.45 -20.36
N ALA A 273 4.80 -1.16 -21.02
CA ALA A 273 4.76 -2.63 -21.13
C ALA A 273 6.11 -3.29 -21.47
N GLY A 274 6.97 -2.63 -22.26
CA GLY A 274 8.31 -3.13 -22.63
C GLY A 274 9.23 -3.34 -21.42
N PHE A 275 9.15 -2.51 -20.39
CA PHE A 275 9.97 -2.66 -19.18
C PHE A 275 9.49 -3.80 -18.30
N GLY A 276 8.19 -4.00 -18.16
CA GLY A 276 7.63 -5.14 -17.46
C GLY A 276 8.13 -6.47 -18.05
N VAL A 277 8.15 -6.56 -19.39
CA VAL A 277 8.71 -7.72 -20.10
C VAL A 277 10.21 -7.87 -19.83
N ALA A 278 11.00 -6.80 -19.92
CA ALA A 278 12.43 -6.84 -19.65
C ALA A 278 12.74 -7.33 -18.22
N LEU A 279 11.98 -6.86 -17.22
CA LEU A 279 12.10 -7.32 -15.84
C LEU A 279 11.69 -8.78 -15.65
N ALA A 280 10.61 -9.22 -16.31
CA ALA A 280 10.20 -10.62 -16.28
C ALA A 280 11.29 -11.52 -16.88
N VAL A 281 11.86 -11.13 -18.03
CA VAL A 281 12.99 -11.86 -18.65
C VAL A 281 14.21 -11.88 -17.72
N ALA A 282 14.60 -10.74 -17.16
CA ALA A 282 15.72 -10.67 -16.21
C ALA A 282 15.48 -11.55 -14.96
N THR A 283 14.25 -11.61 -14.48
CA THR A 283 13.84 -12.47 -13.35
C THR A 283 14.01 -13.95 -13.72
N VAL A 284 13.50 -14.38 -14.87
CA VAL A 284 13.61 -15.77 -15.35
C VAL A 284 15.09 -16.14 -15.56
N LEU A 285 15.86 -15.29 -16.22
CA LEU A 285 17.32 -15.51 -16.42
C LEU A 285 18.06 -15.56 -15.09
N GLY A 286 17.67 -14.74 -14.11
CA GLY A 286 18.24 -14.75 -12.77
C GLY A 286 17.97 -16.06 -12.02
N VAL A 287 16.73 -16.57 -12.07
CA VAL A 287 16.38 -17.89 -11.49
C VAL A 287 17.16 -19.00 -12.20
N ALA A 288 17.27 -18.97 -13.53
CA ALA A 288 18.05 -19.95 -14.30
C ALA A 288 19.53 -19.92 -13.93
N ALA A 289 20.13 -18.74 -13.80
CA ALA A 289 21.53 -18.58 -13.35
C ALA A 289 21.73 -19.14 -11.93
N LEU A 290 20.78 -18.88 -11.03
CA LEU A 290 20.81 -19.45 -9.68
C LEU A 290 20.63 -20.97 -9.69
N ALA A 291 19.81 -21.53 -10.59
CA ALA A 291 19.62 -22.98 -10.68
C ALA A 291 20.94 -23.72 -10.94
N VAL A 292 21.84 -23.11 -11.72
CA VAL A 292 23.16 -23.64 -12.00
C VAL A 292 24.15 -23.41 -10.83
N ARG A 293 24.13 -22.24 -10.21
CA ARG A 293 25.16 -21.81 -9.25
C ARG A 293 24.77 -22.03 -7.79
N ASN A 294 23.50 -21.87 -7.46
CA ASN A 294 22.95 -21.93 -6.11
C ASN A 294 21.50 -22.42 -6.12
N ARG A 295 21.34 -23.74 -6.23
CA ARG A 295 20.05 -24.40 -6.33
C ARG A 295 19.07 -24.02 -5.19
N ARG A 296 19.60 -23.78 -3.98
CA ARG A 296 18.79 -23.34 -2.83
C ARG A 296 18.14 -21.98 -3.07
N ALA A 297 18.90 -21.03 -3.60
CA ALA A 297 18.40 -19.71 -3.94
C ALA A 297 17.42 -19.75 -5.11
N ALA A 298 17.68 -20.60 -6.11
CA ALA A 298 16.76 -20.80 -7.23
C ALA A 298 15.41 -21.37 -6.78
N ILE A 299 15.41 -22.41 -5.93
CA ILE A 299 14.17 -22.99 -5.37
C ILE A 299 13.42 -21.92 -4.56
N PHE A 300 14.15 -21.14 -3.73
CA PHE A 300 13.51 -20.06 -2.98
C PHE A 300 12.82 -19.07 -3.91
N ALA A 301 13.53 -18.51 -4.88
CA ALA A 301 12.99 -17.52 -5.79
C ALA A 301 11.80 -18.08 -6.61
N ALA A 302 11.92 -19.30 -7.14
CA ALA A 302 10.86 -19.93 -7.93
C ALA A 302 9.59 -20.18 -7.08
N VAL A 303 9.73 -20.79 -5.91
CA VAL A 303 8.56 -21.07 -5.04
C VAL A 303 7.93 -19.76 -4.56
N TRP A 304 8.75 -18.78 -4.13
CA TRP A 304 8.25 -17.50 -3.63
C TRP A 304 7.51 -16.68 -4.68
N LEU A 305 7.91 -16.75 -5.95
CA LEU A 305 7.27 -16.02 -7.04
C LEU A 305 6.07 -16.78 -7.61
N VAL A 306 6.21 -18.09 -7.85
CA VAL A 306 5.20 -18.86 -8.60
C VAL A 306 4.04 -19.32 -7.72
N LEU A 307 4.34 -19.85 -6.52
CA LEU A 307 3.32 -20.46 -5.68
C LEU A 307 2.19 -19.50 -5.26
N PRO A 308 2.46 -18.26 -4.83
CA PRO A 308 1.41 -17.29 -4.53
C PRO A 308 0.56 -16.94 -5.74
N LEU A 309 1.18 -16.81 -6.92
CA LEU A 309 0.44 -16.49 -8.16
C LEU A 309 -0.48 -17.64 -8.56
N VAL A 310 -0.02 -18.89 -8.42
CA VAL A 310 -0.87 -20.07 -8.65
C VAL A 310 -2.03 -20.10 -7.66
N LEU A 311 -1.77 -19.90 -6.37
CA LEU A 311 -2.82 -19.85 -5.35
C LEU A 311 -3.84 -18.74 -5.61
N LEU A 312 -3.36 -17.54 -5.94
CA LEU A 312 -4.22 -16.43 -6.31
C LEU A 312 -5.06 -16.76 -7.55
N SER A 313 -4.46 -17.41 -8.57
CA SER A 313 -5.20 -17.85 -9.76
C SER A 313 -6.34 -18.80 -9.41
N VAL A 314 -6.06 -19.78 -8.55
CA VAL A 314 -7.07 -20.77 -8.13
C VAL A 314 -8.17 -20.10 -7.30
N LEU A 315 -7.80 -19.23 -6.35
CA LEU A 315 -8.76 -18.55 -5.48
C LEU A 315 -9.61 -17.51 -6.23
N THR A 316 -9.08 -16.90 -7.27
CA THR A 316 -9.78 -15.90 -8.08
C THR A 316 -10.49 -16.49 -9.29
N ALA A 317 -10.28 -17.77 -9.61
CA ALA A 317 -10.98 -18.44 -10.72
C ALA A 317 -12.51 -18.43 -10.55
N SER A 318 -12.98 -18.45 -9.30
CA SER A 318 -14.40 -18.38 -8.94
C SER A 318 -14.91 -16.97 -8.63
N SER A 319 -14.03 -15.99 -8.44
CA SER A 319 -14.37 -14.60 -8.16
C SER A 319 -14.00 -13.71 -9.37
N ARG A 320 -14.84 -12.72 -9.66
CA ARG A 320 -14.60 -11.79 -10.77
C ARG A 320 -13.55 -10.74 -10.45
N ASP A 321 -12.95 -10.80 -9.28
CA ASP A 321 -12.28 -9.65 -8.64
C ASP A 321 -10.86 -9.96 -8.20
N PHE A 322 -9.87 -9.21 -8.71
CA PHE A 322 -8.47 -9.29 -8.32
C PHE A 322 -7.98 -7.98 -7.68
N ALA A 323 -6.99 -8.11 -6.79
CA ALA A 323 -6.44 -7.00 -6.04
C ALA A 323 -5.49 -6.12 -6.88
N PRO A 324 -5.36 -4.82 -6.59
CA PRO A 324 -4.37 -3.94 -7.19
C PRO A 324 -2.93 -4.45 -7.03
N GLU A 325 -2.03 -4.03 -7.89
CA GLU A 325 -0.64 -4.42 -8.02
C GLU A 325 0.14 -4.29 -6.70
N ARG A 326 -0.13 -3.23 -5.92
CA ARG A 326 0.47 -2.98 -4.60
C ARG A 326 0.30 -4.14 -3.61
N HIS A 327 -0.75 -4.96 -3.78
CA HIS A 327 -0.97 -6.13 -2.94
C HIS A 327 0.05 -7.25 -3.19
N LEU A 328 0.72 -7.25 -4.35
CA LEU A 328 1.74 -8.22 -4.71
C LEU A 328 3.14 -7.83 -4.18
N SER A 329 3.26 -6.74 -3.43
CA SER A 329 4.54 -6.28 -2.88
C SER A 329 5.26 -7.32 -1.99
N PHE A 330 4.53 -8.29 -1.44
CA PHE A 330 5.13 -9.42 -0.71
C PHE A 330 5.96 -10.36 -1.61
N LEU A 331 5.86 -10.28 -2.95
CA LEU A 331 6.72 -11.04 -3.87
C LEU A 331 8.14 -10.48 -3.96
N LEU A 332 8.39 -9.29 -3.44
CA LEU A 332 9.67 -8.59 -3.53
C LEU A 332 10.89 -9.43 -3.06
N PRO A 333 10.83 -10.25 -1.98
CA PRO A 333 11.95 -11.11 -1.60
C PRO A 333 12.39 -12.09 -2.69
N GLY A 334 11.46 -12.77 -3.34
CA GLY A 334 11.76 -13.69 -4.46
C GLY A 334 12.31 -12.97 -5.68
N TYR A 335 11.70 -11.84 -6.02
CA TYR A 335 12.12 -10.98 -7.12
C TYR A 335 13.55 -10.45 -6.89
N ALA A 336 13.86 -9.91 -5.72
CA ALA A 336 15.18 -9.36 -5.41
C ALA A 336 16.29 -10.45 -5.44
N VAL A 337 15.97 -11.68 -5.01
CA VAL A 337 16.89 -12.83 -5.13
C VAL A 337 17.12 -13.19 -6.59
N ALA A 338 16.09 -13.23 -7.41
CA ALA A 338 16.22 -13.50 -8.85
C ALA A 338 17.07 -12.42 -9.54
N MET A 339 16.82 -11.14 -9.26
CA MET A 339 17.61 -10.02 -9.76
C MET A 339 19.07 -10.07 -9.29
N ALA A 340 19.33 -10.50 -8.06
CA ALA A 340 20.68 -10.74 -7.59
C ALA A 340 21.36 -11.88 -8.37
N GLY A 341 20.64 -12.95 -8.70
CA GLY A 341 21.12 -14.02 -9.57
C GLY A 341 21.51 -13.52 -10.96
N PHE A 342 20.66 -12.71 -11.57
CA PHE A 342 20.91 -12.07 -12.87
C PHE A 342 22.17 -11.17 -12.83
N ALA A 343 22.25 -10.28 -11.84
CA ALA A 343 23.40 -9.37 -11.70
C ALA A 343 24.71 -10.12 -11.42
N LEU A 344 24.68 -11.17 -10.61
CA LEU A 344 25.86 -12.02 -10.36
C LEU A 344 26.32 -12.78 -11.61
N GLU A 345 25.37 -13.20 -12.45
CA GLU A 345 25.70 -13.85 -13.74
C GLU A 345 26.34 -12.86 -14.72
N LEU A 346 25.76 -11.66 -14.87
CA LEU A 346 26.35 -10.60 -15.69
C LEU A 346 27.76 -10.24 -15.20
N ARG A 347 27.93 -10.10 -13.89
CA ARG A 347 29.24 -9.84 -13.28
C ARG A 347 30.26 -10.93 -13.65
N ALA A 348 29.87 -12.19 -13.62
CA ALA A 348 30.76 -13.29 -13.92
C ALA A 348 31.17 -13.32 -15.40
N ARG A 349 30.26 -12.99 -16.31
CA ARG A 349 30.53 -12.94 -17.76
C ARG A 349 31.36 -11.74 -18.16
N ALA A 350 31.11 -10.57 -17.54
CA ALA A 350 31.87 -9.34 -17.84
C ALA A 350 33.29 -9.31 -17.23
N GLY A 351 33.65 -10.32 -16.43
CA GLY A 351 34.99 -10.46 -15.85
C GLY A 351 35.25 -9.54 -14.64
N ALA A 352 36.39 -9.72 -13.98
CA ALA A 352 36.68 -9.10 -12.69
C ALA A 352 36.78 -7.57 -12.73
N ARG A 353 37.17 -6.96 -13.83
CA ARG A 353 37.37 -5.50 -13.95
C ARG A 353 36.07 -4.72 -14.14
N PHE A 354 35.18 -5.22 -14.99
CA PHE A 354 33.95 -4.48 -15.36
C PHE A 354 32.67 -5.10 -14.81
N GLY A 355 32.72 -6.31 -14.25
CA GLY A 355 31.54 -7.06 -13.86
C GLY A 355 30.69 -6.37 -12.81
N GLY A 356 31.31 -5.63 -11.88
CA GLY A 356 30.56 -4.84 -10.88
C GLY A 356 29.81 -3.67 -11.51
N LEU A 357 30.45 -2.94 -12.42
CA LEU A 357 29.86 -1.82 -13.14
C LEU A 357 28.72 -2.27 -14.06
N VAL A 358 28.93 -3.34 -14.82
CA VAL A 358 27.90 -3.90 -15.71
C VAL A 358 26.67 -4.37 -14.91
N ALA A 359 26.89 -5.04 -13.79
CA ALA A 359 25.78 -5.48 -12.94
C ALA A 359 25.01 -4.29 -12.33
N ALA A 360 25.72 -3.26 -11.86
CA ALA A 360 25.11 -2.05 -11.32
C ALA A 360 24.35 -1.27 -12.41
N ALA A 361 24.95 -1.11 -13.59
CA ALA A 361 24.30 -0.44 -14.72
C ALA A 361 23.03 -1.19 -15.17
N ALA A 362 23.08 -2.51 -15.27
CA ALA A 362 21.92 -3.33 -15.64
C ALA A 362 20.77 -3.18 -14.63
N VAL A 363 21.07 -3.21 -13.33
CA VAL A 363 20.06 -3.00 -12.28
C VAL A 363 19.51 -1.58 -12.34
N ALA A 364 20.35 -0.56 -12.51
CA ALA A 364 19.94 0.83 -12.62
C ALA A 364 19.03 1.07 -13.83
N VAL A 365 19.40 0.54 -14.99
CA VAL A 365 18.58 0.64 -16.22
C VAL A 365 17.23 -0.03 -16.06
N LEU A 366 17.18 -1.19 -15.40
CA LEU A 366 15.92 -1.90 -15.17
C LEU A 366 14.99 -1.21 -14.17
N LEU A 367 15.54 -0.41 -13.25
CA LEU A 367 14.77 0.28 -12.21
C LEU A 367 14.50 1.77 -12.53
N ALA A 368 15.26 2.35 -13.47
CA ALA A 368 15.15 3.76 -13.84
C ALA A 368 13.74 4.19 -14.29
N PRO A 369 12.99 3.40 -15.08
CA PRO A 369 11.65 3.79 -15.51
C PRO A 369 10.66 3.93 -14.37
N GLY A 370 10.76 3.07 -13.35
CA GLY A 370 9.93 3.19 -12.16
C GLY A 370 10.20 4.47 -11.38
N TRP A 371 11.43 4.94 -11.38
CA TRP A 371 11.80 6.22 -10.79
C TRP A 371 11.16 7.39 -11.52
N VAL A 372 11.19 7.35 -12.86
CA VAL A 372 10.57 8.39 -13.69
C VAL A 372 9.06 8.40 -13.49
N ALA A 373 8.43 7.22 -13.48
CA ALA A 373 6.99 7.10 -13.25
C ALA A 373 6.59 7.61 -11.86
N ASP A 374 7.28 7.19 -10.81
CA ASP A 374 7.00 7.64 -9.43
C ASP A 374 7.22 9.15 -9.26
N HIS A 375 8.20 9.72 -9.95
CA HIS A 375 8.43 11.17 -9.94
C HIS A 375 7.33 11.93 -10.69
N ASN A 376 6.84 11.40 -11.80
CA ASN A 376 5.75 12.01 -12.56
C ASN A 376 4.42 11.93 -11.80
N GLU A 377 4.18 10.88 -11.02
CA GLU A 377 3.00 10.78 -10.14
C GLU A 377 2.99 11.82 -9.00
N LEU A 378 4.14 12.45 -8.69
CA LEU A 378 4.19 13.57 -7.73
C LEU A 378 3.46 14.82 -8.24
N SER A 379 3.26 14.95 -9.54
CA SER A 379 2.55 16.08 -10.17
C SER A 379 1.04 15.89 -10.28
N ASP A 380 0.50 14.80 -9.68
CA ASP A 380 -0.82 14.30 -10.02
C ASP A 380 -2.00 14.98 -9.30
N PHE A 381 -3.13 14.88 -9.99
CA PHE A 381 -4.57 14.99 -9.71
C PHE A 381 -4.99 15.32 -8.26
N ASN A 382 -4.33 14.77 -7.25
CA ASN A 382 -4.65 15.01 -5.84
C ASN A 382 -4.05 16.31 -5.26
N ALA A 383 -3.09 16.95 -5.94
CA ALA A 383 -2.58 18.26 -5.52
C ALA A 383 -3.69 19.31 -5.60
N ASP A 384 -4.49 19.28 -6.66
CA ASP A 384 -5.63 20.16 -6.87
C ASP A 384 -6.70 19.96 -5.80
N LEU A 385 -6.94 18.70 -5.35
CA LEU A 385 -7.84 18.39 -4.25
C LEU A 385 -7.32 18.92 -2.91
N ARG A 386 -6.01 18.90 -2.68
CA ARG A 386 -5.39 19.52 -1.50
C ARG A 386 -5.74 21.00 -1.42
N ASP A 387 -5.49 21.73 -2.50
CA ASP A 387 -5.73 23.18 -2.54
C ASP A 387 -7.22 23.51 -2.43
N ALA A 388 -8.07 22.72 -3.08
CA ALA A 388 -9.53 22.81 -2.92
C ALA A 388 -9.97 22.59 -1.46
N SER A 389 -9.40 21.59 -0.80
CA SER A 389 -9.70 21.25 0.59
C SER A 389 -9.25 22.34 1.57
N LEU A 390 -8.06 22.90 1.35
CA LEU A 390 -7.53 23.99 2.18
C LEU A 390 -8.36 25.28 1.99
N TYR A 391 -8.76 25.58 0.76
CA TYR A 391 -9.66 26.70 0.47
C TYR A 391 -10.98 26.59 1.21
N MET A 392 -11.55 25.38 1.26
CA MET A 392 -12.78 25.14 2.02
C MET A 392 -12.53 25.19 3.51
N ALA A 393 -11.43 24.64 4.01
CA ALA A 393 -11.15 24.58 5.44
C ALA A 393 -11.14 25.95 6.11
N ASP A 394 -10.72 27.00 5.41
CA ASP A 394 -10.74 28.39 5.88
C ASP A 394 -12.14 29.02 5.93
N ARG A 395 -13.11 28.47 5.21
CA ARG A 395 -14.43 29.08 4.96
C ARG A 395 -15.58 28.26 5.48
N PHE A 396 -15.34 26.99 5.78
CA PHE A 396 -16.37 26.03 6.17
C PHE A 396 -16.84 26.31 7.60
N GLY A 397 -18.10 26.67 7.73
CA GLY A 397 -18.75 26.95 9.01
C GLY A 397 -19.21 25.69 9.76
N PRO A 398 -19.54 25.81 11.05
CA PRO A 398 -20.00 24.68 11.87
C PRO A 398 -21.32 24.06 11.38
N ASP A 399 -22.17 24.85 10.76
CA ASP A 399 -23.49 24.45 10.27
C ASP A 399 -23.46 24.09 8.77
N ASP A 400 -22.30 24.19 8.12
CA ASP A 400 -22.13 23.91 6.70
C ASP A 400 -22.13 22.40 6.41
N VAL A 401 -22.55 22.06 5.19
CA VAL A 401 -22.67 20.68 4.71
C VAL A 401 -21.75 20.46 3.54
N LEU A 402 -20.94 19.39 3.61
CA LEU A 402 -20.13 18.94 2.51
C LEU A 402 -20.89 17.90 1.68
N ALA A 403 -21.20 18.23 0.44
CA ALA A 403 -21.75 17.32 -0.55
C ALA A 403 -20.60 16.85 -1.48
N THR A 404 -20.23 15.59 -1.32
CA THR A 404 -19.22 14.95 -2.15
C THR A 404 -19.78 13.72 -2.81
N THR A 405 -19.08 13.20 -3.81
CA THR A 405 -19.40 11.91 -4.38
C THR A 405 -19.22 10.81 -3.32
N SER A 406 -20.03 9.79 -3.38
CA SER A 406 -19.91 8.65 -2.47
C SER A 406 -18.84 7.71 -2.94
N GLY A 407 -17.60 7.99 -2.68
CA GLY A 407 -16.37 7.21 -2.77
C GLY A 407 -16.35 5.78 -3.29
N THR A 408 -16.96 5.48 -4.42
CA THR A 408 -16.92 4.13 -4.99
C THR A 408 -16.30 4.07 -6.38
N LEU A 409 -16.02 5.18 -7.04
CA LEU A 409 -15.51 5.17 -8.41
C LEU A 409 -14.40 6.19 -8.69
N SER A 410 -14.38 7.36 -8.06
CA SER A 410 -13.21 8.24 -8.12
C SER A 410 -12.57 8.36 -6.74
N GLN A 411 -11.27 8.22 -6.70
CA GLN A 411 -10.51 8.29 -5.44
C GLN A 411 -10.49 9.72 -4.90
N ALA A 412 -10.78 10.68 -5.74
CA ALA A 412 -10.55 12.09 -5.52
C ALA A 412 -11.65 12.82 -4.74
N GLU A 413 -12.84 12.25 -4.62
CA GLU A 413 -14.01 12.96 -4.06
C GLU A 413 -14.52 12.33 -2.76
N ASP A 414 -13.70 11.51 -2.09
CA ASP A 414 -14.05 10.92 -0.79
C ASP A 414 -14.05 12.03 0.28
N PRO A 415 -15.19 12.25 0.97
CA PRO A 415 -15.28 13.26 2.03
C PRO A 415 -14.24 13.06 3.14
N ARG A 416 -13.76 11.83 3.32
CA ARG A 416 -12.71 11.54 4.28
C ARG A 416 -11.38 12.16 3.86
N LEU A 417 -11.09 12.22 2.57
CA LEU A 417 -9.86 12.80 2.05
C LEU A 417 -9.87 14.31 2.20
N VAL A 418 -11.00 14.93 1.86
CA VAL A 418 -11.21 16.39 2.10
C VAL A 418 -11.04 16.73 3.58
N GLY A 419 -11.68 15.97 4.47
CA GLY A 419 -11.53 16.14 5.92
C GLY A 419 -10.12 15.85 6.41
N ALA A 420 -9.40 14.89 5.81
CA ALA A 420 -8.03 14.57 6.16
C ALA A 420 -7.07 15.75 5.85
N TYR A 421 -7.22 16.40 4.71
CA TYR A 421 -6.45 17.61 4.40
C TYR A 421 -6.75 18.74 5.38
N ALA A 422 -8.03 18.94 5.72
CA ALA A 422 -8.41 19.95 6.69
C ALA A 422 -7.78 19.72 8.06
N VAL A 423 -7.66 18.46 8.49
CA VAL A 423 -7.06 18.08 9.78
C VAL A 423 -5.53 18.18 9.77
N LEU A 424 -4.89 17.69 8.70
CA LEU A 424 -3.43 17.51 8.68
C LEU A 424 -2.66 18.73 8.19
N ALA A 425 -3.30 19.61 7.43
CA ALA A 425 -2.64 20.72 6.75
C ALA A 425 -3.28 22.10 7.01
N ALA A 426 -4.47 22.14 7.64
CA ALA A 426 -5.13 23.38 8.04
C ALA A 426 -5.07 23.59 9.57
N PRO A 427 -5.31 24.80 10.07
CA PRO A 427 -5.48 25.02 11.50
C PRO A 427 -6.56 24.10 12.08
N SER A 428 -6.26 23.49 13.23
CA SER A 428 -7.07 22.43 13.88
C SER A 428 -8.52 22.80 14.26
N SER A 429 -8.92 24.02 14.00
CA SER A 429 -10.26 24.58 14.36
C SER A 429 -11.30 24.46 13.24
N SER A 430 -10.95 24.03 12.02
CA SER A 430 -11.94 23.97 10.94
C SER A 430 -12.99 22.90 11.18
N PRO A 431 -14.30 23.22 11.13
CA PRO A 431 -15.38 22.24 11.24
C PRO A 431 -15.33 21.17 10.13
N LEU A 432 -14.69 21.47 8.98
CA LEU A 432 -14.46 20.54 7.89
C LEU A 432 -13.64 19.31 8.33
N ALA A 433 -12.78 19.47 9.33
CA ALA A 433 -11.97 18.39 9.91
C ALA A 433 -12.82 17.19 10.39
N SER A 434 -14.03 17.43 10.89
CA SER A 434 -14.93 16.37 11.35
C SER A 434 -15.36 15.40 10.26
N TRP A 435 -15.17 15.74 8.97
CA TRP A 435 -15.49 14.89 7.83
C TRP A 435 -14.47 13.79 7.57
N GLN A 436 -13.29 13.82 8.17
CA GLN A 436 -12.31 12.75 8.08
C GLN A 436 -12.86 11.35 8.47
N HIS A 437 -13.89 11.32 9.32
CA HIS A 437 -14.54 10.09 9.74
C HIS A 437 -15.79 9.75 8.92
N ALA A 438 -16.11 10.57 7.93
CA ALA A 438 -17.31 10.41 7.11
C ALA A 438 -17.09 9.35 6.03
N GLY A 439 -17.51 8.10 6.26
CA GLY A 439 -17.56 7.09 5.20
C GLY A 439 -18.68 7.36 4.17
N PRO A 440 -18.68 6.70 3.00
CA PRO A 440 -19.75 6.82 2.01
C PRO A 440 -21.09 6.36 2.60
N VAL A 441 -22.12 7.16 2.44
CA VAL A 441 -23.48 6.86 2.95
C VAL A 441 -24.55 7.19 1.93
N ARG A 442 -25.69 6.48 2.00
CA ARG A 442 -26.82 6.62 1.07
C ARG A 442 -28.14 6.64 1.85
N GLY A 443 -29.20 7.14 1.19
CA GLY A 443 -30.55 7.16 1.76
C GLY A 443 -30.59 7.77 3.16
N CYS A 444 -31.27 7.14 4.09
CA CYS A 444 -31.43 7.64 5.47
C CYS A 444 -30.10 7.88 6.21
N LYS A 445 -29.03 7.16 5.89
CA LYS A 445 -27.71 7.41 6.49
C LYS A 445 -27.13 8.77 6.06
N LEU A 446 -27.38 9.19 4.81
CA LEU A 446 -26.98 10.51 4.33
C LEU A 446 -27.82 11.60 4.99
N VAL A 447 -29.14 11.41 5.05
CA VAL A 447 -30.08 12.32 5.74
C VAL A 447 -29.67 12.52 7.20
N ARG A 448 -29.48 11.43 7.94
CA ARG A 448 -29.04 11.47 9.35
C ARG A 448 -27.70 12.17 9.54
N ARG A 449 -26.75 11.95 8.64
CA ARG A 449 -25.44 12.62 8.70
C ARG A 449 -25.56 14.12 8.58
N ILE A 450 -26.38 14.61 7.65
CA ILE A 450 -26.64 16.06 7.49
C ILE A 450 -27.43 16.57 8.68
N GLY A 451 -28.46 15.87 9.11
CA GLY A 451 -29.33 16.26 10.25
C GLY A 451 -28.64 16.23 11.61
N GLN A 452 -27.64 15.34 11.81
CA GLN A 452 -26.87 15.29 13.07
C GLN A 452 -25.98 16.52 13.30
N ARG A 453 -25.79 17.36 12.29
CA ARG A 453 -24.97 18.57 12.37
C ARG A 453 -25.73 19.77 12.88
N ARG A 454 -26.96 19.58 13.41
CA ARG A 454 -27.89 20.57 13.98
C ARG A 454 -28.46 21.55 12.94
N ALA A 455 -29.79 21.69 12.93
CA ALA A 455 -30.42 22.78 12.23
C ALA A 455 -30.17 24.10 12.99
N PRO A 456 -29.92 25.23 12.32
CA PRO A 456 -30.11 25.45 10.90
C PRO A 456 -28.91 24.92 10.07
N VAL A 457 -29.18 24.41 8.86
CA VAL A 457 -28.14 24.05 7.89
C VAL A 457 -27.63 25.33 7.21
N GLY A 458 -26.33 25.53 7.27
CA GLY A 458 -25.64 26.65 6.63
C GLY A 458 -25.42 26.46 5.14
N THR A 459 -24.22 26.78 4.66
CA THR A 459 -23.85 26.67 3.24
C THR A 459 -23.68 25.21 2.83
N VAL A 460 -24.13 24.87 1.63
CA VAL A 460 -23.86 23.59 0.99
C VAL A 460 -22.61 23.72 0.11
N TRP A 461 -21.58 23.00 0.45
CA TRP A 461 -20.32 22.95 -0.28
C TRP A 461 -20.25 21.68 -1.12
N LEU A 462 -19.92 21.83 -2.40
CA LEU A 462 -19.68 20.73 -3.32
C LEU A 462 -18.21 20.67 -3.71
N VAL A 463 -17.66 19.47 -3.76
CA VAL A 463 -16.38 19.18 -4.41
C VAL A 463 -16.63 18.16 -5.49
N MET A 464 -16.21 18.49 -6.69
CA MET A 464 -16.35 17.60 -7.84
C MET A 464 -15.13 17.67 -8.76
N SER A 465 -14.77 16.53 -9.35
CA SER A 465 -13.80 16.45 -10.44
C SER A 465 -14.55 16.40 -11.75
N VAL A 466 -14.14 17.25 -12.70
CA VAL A 466 -14.72 17.31 -14.04
C VAL A 466 -13.61 17.41 -15.08
N PRO A 467 -13.74 16.72 -16.23
CA PRO A 467 -12.73 16.74 -17.29
C PRO A 467 -12.46 18.16 -17.85
N ASP A 468 -13.52 18.93 -18.09
CA ASP A 468 -13.43 20.34 -18.45
C ASP A 468 -14.17 21.19 -17.41
N PRO A 469 -13.45 21.86 -16.50
CA PRO A 469 -14.06 22.64 -15.44
C PRO A 469 -14.70 23.96 -15.90
N ARG A 470 -14.32 24.50 -17.05
CA ARG A 470 -14.76 25.86 -17.47
C ARG A 470 -16.26 25.96 -17.74
N PRO A 471 -16.88 25.12 -18.62
CA PRO A 471 -18.31 25.20 -18.88
C PRO A 471 -19.13 24.88 -17.64
N VAL A 472 -18.67 23.91 -16.82
CA VAL A 472 -19.36 23.55 -15.57
C VAL A 472 -19.32 24.71 -14.57
N ALA A 473 -18.18 25.36 -14.39
CA ALA A 473 -18.05 26.50 -13.48
C ALA A 473 -18.94 27.66 -13.93
N GLN A 474 -19.04 27.93 -15.23
CA GLN A 474 -19.92 28.99 -15.75
C GLN A 474 -21.39 28.68 -15.49
N SER A 475 -21.84 27.45 -15.76
CA SER A 475 -23.21 27.02 -15.53
C SER A 475 -23.60 27.08 -14.05
N LEU A 476 -22.70 26.64 -13.16
CA LEU A 476 -22.93 26.71 -11.71
C LEU A 476 -23.01 28.14 -11.20
N ARG A 477 -22.17 29.06 -11.71
CA ARG A 477 -22.29 30.50 -11.39
C ARG A 477 -23.60 31.09 -11.86
N THR A 478 -24.05 30.75 -13.08
CA THR A 478 -25.35 31.17 -13.61
C THR A 478 -26.50 30.62 -12.73
N ALA A 479 -26.33 29.44 -12.14
CA ALA A 479 -27.26 28.84 -11.19
C ALA A 479 -27.20 29.47 -9.78
N GLY A 480 -26.36 30.48 -9.56
CA GLY A 480 -26.25 31.23 -8.30
C GLY A 480 -25.28 30.64 -7.29
N ALA A 481 -24.41 29.71 -7.69
CA ALA A 481 -23.36 29.21 -6.82
C ALA A 481 -22.10 30.07 -6.87
N ASP A 482 -21.40 30.23 -5.73
CA ASP A 482 -20.01 30.67 -5.74
C ASP A 482 -19.12 29.51 -6.16
N VAL A 483 -18.27 29.72 -7.18
CA VAL A 483 -17.49 28.63 -7.79
C VAL A 483 -16.03 29.00 -7.93
N ARG A 484 -15.17 28.14 -7.40
CA ARG A 484 -13.70 28.22 -7.52
C ARG A 484 -13.14 26.98 -8.19
N GLY A 485 -12.24 27.17 -9.15
CA GLY A 485 -11.53 26.08 -9.86
C GLY A 485 -10.16 25.82 -9.23
N PHE A 486 -9.80 24.53 -9.17
CA PHE A 486 -8.50 24.02 -8.75
C PHE A 486 -8.10 22.89 -9.71
N GLY A 487 -7.44 23.25 -10.81
CA GLY A 487 -7.13 22.28 -11.88
C GLY A 487 -8.39 21.58 -12.40
N THR A 488 -8.45 20.27 -12.24
CA THR A 488 -9.63 19.44 -12.60
C THR A 488 -10.73 19.44 -11.54
N PHE A 489 -10.52 20.08 -10.38
CA PHE A 489 -11.52 20.17 -9.32
C PHE A 489 -12.25 21.49 -9.34
N LEU A 490 -13.55 21.42 -9.08
CA LEU A 490 -14.39 22.56 -8.77
C LEU A 490 -14.88 22.45 -7.32
N VAL A 491 -14.75 23.56 -6.60
CA VAL A 491 -15.47 23.79 -5.36
C VAL A 491 -16.61 24.75 -5.68
N ALA A 492 -17.84 24.33 -5.39
CA ALA A 492 -19.01 25.17 -5.52
C ALA A 492 -19.70 25.29 -4.16
N SER A 493 -20.19 26.47 -3.82
CA SER A 493 -20.98 26.69 -2.60
C SER A 493 -22.25 27.45 -2.90
N ALA A 494 -23.34 27.07 -2.20
CA ALA A 494 -24.61 27.75 -2.29
C ALA A 494 -25.38 27.70 -0.96
N ILE A 495 -26.13 28.76 -0.67
CA ILE A 495 -27.01 28.82 0.49
C ILE A 495 -28.33 28.13 0.13
N PRO A 496 -28.79 27.12 0.90
CA PRO A 496 -30.08 26.50 0.64
C PRO A 496 -31.24 27.51 0.89
N ARG A 497 -32.31 27.36 0.13
CA ARG A 497 -33.49 28.26 0.25
C ARG A 497 -34.09 28.32 1.65
N GLN A 498 -33.97 27.19 2.37
CA GLN A 498 -34.37 27.08 3.77
C GLN A 498 -33.26 26.37 4.54
N PRO A 499 -33.01 26.70 5.80
CA PRO A 499 -31.93 26.07 6.57
C PRO A 499 -32.35 24.67 7.09
N THR A 500 -32.88 23.84 6.20
CA THR A 500 -33.33 22.48 6.49
C THR A 500 -32.54 21.44 5.75
N VAL A 501 -32.50 20.21 6.26
CA VAL A 501 -31.81 19.05 5.64
C VAL A 501 -32.34 18.81 4.23
N ILE A 502 -33.67 18.85 4.04
CA ILE A 502 -34.29 18.66 2.74
C ILE A 502 -33.82 19.74 1.75
N SER A 503 -33.81 21.00 2.16
CA SER A 503 -33.39 22.12 1.30
C SER A 503 -31.91 22.00 0.95
N ALA A 504 -31.05 21.56 1.87
CA ALA A 504 -29.63 21.27 1.59
C ALA A 504 -29.45 20.13 0.59
N LEU A 505 -30.19 19.02 0.73
CA LEU A 505 -30.17 17.90 -0.21
C LEU A 505 -30.64 18.29 -1.61
N LEU A 506 -31.70 19.10 -1.70
CA LEU A 506 -32.21 19.61 -2.97
C LEU A 506 -31.24 20.60 -3.60
N THR A 507 -30.57 21.44 -2.83
CA THR A 507 -29.52 22.34 -3.30
C THR A 507 -28.36 21.56 -3.88
N ALA A 508 -27.85 20.54 -3.17
CA ALA A 508 -26.80 19.66 -3.68
C ALA A 508 -27.24 18.93 -4.96
N HIS A 509 -28.46 18.39 -4.97
CA HIS A 509 -29.03 17.77 -6.18
C HIS A 509 -29.05 18.71 -7.37
N TYR A 510 -29.56 19.92 -7.17
CA TYR A 510 -29.65 20.93 -8.23
C TYR A 510 -28.28 21.29 -8.82
N LEU A 511 -27.28 21.54 -7.96
CA LEU A 511 -25.94 21.88 -8.40
C LEU A 511 -25.26 20.72 -9.15
N PHE A 512 -25.41 19.48 -8.68
CA PHE A 512 -24.89 18.32 -9.41
C PHE A 512 -25.61 18.12 -10.74
N HIS A 513 -26.91 18.37 -10.80
CA HIS A 513 -27.67 18.30 -12.07
C HIS A 513 -27.17 19.33 -13.08
N THR A 514 -27.02 20.59 -12.65
CA THR A 514 -26.45 21.67 -13.48
C THR A 514 -25.05 21.33 -14.01
N ALA A 515 -24.21 20.72 -13.19
CA ALA A 515 -22.87 20.28 -13.60
C ALA A 515 -22.93 19.21 -14.69
N VAL A 516 -23.86 18.23 -14.58
CA VAL A 516 -24.03 17.15 -15.58
C VAL A 516 -24.62 17.68 -16.89
N GLU A 517 -25.50 18.67 -16.82
CA GLU A 517 -26.04 19.30 -18.04
C GLU A 517 -24.95 20.07 -18.79
N ALA A 518 -24.02 20.70 -18.07
CA ALA A 518 -22.91 21.43 -18.65
C ALA A 518 -21.81 20.51 -19.22
N ASP A 519 -21.55 19.37 -18.57
CA ASP A 519 -20.61 18.34 -19.04
C ASP A 519 -21.19 16.94 -18.86
N PRO A 520 -21.83 16.40 -19.91
CA PRO A 520 -22.38 15.04 -19.88
C PRO A 520 -21.33 13.92 -19.68
N SER A 521 -20.05 14.18 -19.88
CA SER A 521 -18.96 13.20 -19.67
C SER A 521 -18.62 13.02 -18.19
N ALA A 522 -19.06 13.93 -17.32
CA ALA A 522 -18.90 13.84 -15.86
C ALA A 522 -19.75 12.69 -15.26
N TYR A 523 -19.36 11.46 -15.57
CA TYR A 523 -20.13 10.24 -15.21
C TYR A 523 -20.37 10.09 -13.71
N ASP A 524 -19.40 10.43 -12.89
CA ASP A 524 -19.50 10.29 -11.43
C ASP A 524 -20.49 11.30 -10.84
N VAL A 525 -20.59 12.49 -11.43
CA VAL A 525 -21.54 13.53 -11.03
C VAL A 525 -22.98 13.09 -11.32
N ARG A 526 -23.27 12.38 -12.42
CA ARG A 526 -24.63 11.82 -12.69
C ARG A 526 -25.13 10.89 -11.60
N ARG A 527 -24.24 10.16 -10.96
CA ARG A 527 -24.60 9.29 -9.84
C ARG A 527 -25.01 10.09 -8.62
N MET A 528 -24.39 11.25 -8.41
CA MET A 528 -24.73 12.15 -7.29
C MET A 528 -26.10 12.77 -7.48
N VAL A 529 -26.47 13.17 -8.69
CA VAL A 529 -27.82 13.65 -9.00
C VAL A 529 -28.88 12.66 -8.47
N ARG A 530 -28.71 11.37 -8.78
CA ARG A 530 -29.65 10.33 -8.32
C ARG A 530 -29.60 10.11 -6.82
N LEU A 531 -28.42 10.13 -6.22
CA LEU A 531 -28.20 9.90 -4.79
C LEU A 531 -28.88 10.98 -3.95
N TYR A 532 -28.65 12.25 -4.28
CA TYR A 532 -29.19 13.37 -3.51
C TYR A 532 -30.68 13.53 -3.73
N ARG A 533 -31.18 13.28 -4.95
CA ARG A 533 -32.62 13.23 -5.23
C ARG A 533 -33.32 12.15 -4.41
N HIS A 534 -32.75 10.95 -4.37
CA HIS A 534 -33.31 9.83 -3.59
C HIS A 534 -33.30 10.14 -2.10
N ALA A 535 -32.19 10.68 -1.57
CA ALA A 535 -32.08 11.05 -0.15
C ALA A 535 -33.12 12.12 0.23
N ALA A 536 -33.34 13.13 -0.62
CA ALA A 536 -34.37 14.15 -0.37
C ALA A 536 -35.81 13.58 -0.39
N ALA A 537 -36.08 12.64 -1.31
CA ALA A 537 -37.40 11.99 -1.39
C ALA A 537 -37.68 11.11 -0.16
N VAL A 538 -36.66 10.35 0.29
CA VAL A 538 -36.77 9.49 1.49
C VAL A 538 -36.94 10.32 2.78
N ASP A 539 -36.27 11.47 2.89
CA ASP A 539 -36.45 12.37 4.03
C ASP A 539 -37.85 13.01 4.01
N ALA A 540 -38.32 13.47 2.84
CA ALA A 540 -39.66 14.05 2.66
C ALA A 540 -40.79 13.05 2.99
N SER A 541 -40.57 11.74 2.79
CA SER A 541 -41.56 10.71 3.15
C SER A 541 -41.61 10.39 4.64
N GLY A 542 -40.70 10.94 5.45
CA GLY A 542 -40.58 10.63 6.87
C GLY A 542 -40.02 9.22 7.16
N GLU A 543 -39.54 8.50 6.16
CA GLU A 543 -39.04 7.13 6.30
C GLU A 543 -37.77 7.07 7.16
N CYS A 544 -36.98 8.16 7.23
CA CYS A 544 -35.76 8.24 8.02
C CYS A 544 -35.98 8.58 9.50
N SER A 545 -37.16 9.00 9.88
CA SER A 545 -37.53 9.30 11.25
C SER A 545 -38.02 8.08 12.05
N ARG A 546 -38.25 6.97 11.35
CA ARG A 546 -38.53 5.66 11.91
C ARG A 546 -37.19 4.85 11.99
#